data_5f0c3f494a90dd6f6518dfe28ff8ed7e
#
_entry.id   5f0c3f494a90dd6f6518dfe28ff8ed7e
#
_cell.length_a   1.000
_cell.length_b   1.000
_cell.length_c   1.000
_cell.angle_alpha   90.00
_cell.angle_beta   90.00
_cell.angle_gamma   90.00
#
_symmetry.space_group_name_H-M   'P 1'
#
loop_
_entity.id
_entity.type
_entity.pdbx_description
1 polymer ?
#
loop_
_entity_poly.entity_id
_entity_poly.type
_entity_poly.pdbx_seq_one_letter_code
_entity_poly.pdbx_strand_id
1 'polypeptide(L)'
;MDFAVVKGVSYALVHAPSLLVHMGTTQTVEREINPDSEYLSQFQKHLRSYQECVAYPANQVYIGNMTPAELAQVTRPWFERPVGGASRYGKWGEVMPEDEFYGLMKIVDSFGLVVLEESFAKEIAAKMPDSPIWTDSDAERLGKGTPAAEIRATLDVGRAEPLYVGDRLVGCIKAAHERDRALTAHVMVENLATKASGVLALRHLIKLNGLDAQEIDYIVECSEEACGDMNQRGGGNFAKAIGEMAGCTGATGSDVRGFCAAPAHAMVYAASLVQSGVFRNVAVVAGGATAKLGMNGRDHVKKGLPLLEDVLGAFAILVSANDGASPLIRTDAVGRHTIGSGSSPQAVMTAIVLDPLERVGLKLTDVDKYSPEMQNPEITESAGAGDVPKANFKMIAALAVKRGEIARTDIDSFVAAHGLPGFAPTQGHVPSGVPSIGYFRDEIMAGRMRRAQIIGKGSLFLGRMTNLFDGVSFLFEKNEGRAEEKAQIEQCGAVAVESRDELRKIMAEALREVAQSLVKE
;
A
#
# COMPACT_ATOMS: atom_id res chain seq x y z
N MET A 1 -5.03 -6.86 26.33
CA MET A 1 -5.13 -7.36 24.93
C MET A 1 -3.78 -7.13 24.27
N ASP A 2 -3.15 -8.16 23.72
CA ASP A 2 -1.82 -8.04 23.12
C ASP A 2 -1.99 -7.60 21.65
N PHE A 3 -1.83 -6.30 21.39
CA PHE A 3 -2.01 -5.73 20.06
C PHE A 3 -0.84 -6.08 19.15
N ALA A 4 -1.11 -6.31 17.87
CA ALA A 4 -0.08 -6.43 16.85
C ALA A 4 0.63 -5.09 16.63
N VAL A 5 1.86 -5.15 16.11
CA VAL A 5 2.70 -3.98 15.83
C VAL A 5 3.07 -3.86 14.36
N VAL A 6 3.40 -2.64 13.90
CA VAL A 6 4.04 -2.42 12.60
C VAL A 6 5.55 -2.45 12.78
N LYS A 7 6.17 -3.55 12.35
CA LYS A 7 7.61 -3.77 12.51
C LYS A 7 8.45 -3.14 11.40
N GLY A 8 7.91 -3.09 10.18
CA GLY A 8 8.62 -2.55 9.02
C GLY A 8 7.68 -2.04 7.94
N VAL A 9 8.21 -1.18 7.09
CA VAL A 9 7.51 -0.64 5.92
C VAL A 9 8.43 -0.55 4.73
N SER A 10 7.85 -0.59 3.54
CA SER A 10 8.51 -0.18 2.30
C SER A 10 7.53 0.46 1.34
N TYR A 11 8.03 1.37 0.53
CA TYR A 11 7.26 2.08 -0.50
C TYR A 11 8.09 2.16 -1.77
N ALA A 12 7.47 1.85 -2.91
CA ALA A 12 8.13 1.96 -4.19
C ALA A 12 7.25 2.73 -5.18
N LEU A 13 7.91 3.48 -6.05
CA LEU A 13 7.33 4.08 -7.23
C LEU A 13 8.04 3.52 -8.44
N VAL A 14 7.31 3.27 -9.52
CA VAL A 14 7.89 2.93 -10.83
C VAL A 14 7.53 4.04 -11.78
N HIS A 15 8.52 4.77 -12.27
CA HIS A 15 8.28 5.75 -13.34
C HIS A 15 8.02 5.00 -14.64
N ALA A 16 6.82 5.12 -15.17
CA ALA A 16 6.30 4.28 -16.25
C ALA A 16 5.60 5.11 -17.35
N PRO A 17 6.32 6.06 -18.00
CA PRO A 17 5.73 6.95 -18.99
C PRO A 17 5.25 6.22 -20.23
N SER A 18 5.92 5.16 -20.69
CA SER A 18 5.48 4.41 -21.87
C SER A 18 4.27 3.52 -21.56
N LEU A 19 4.20 2.92 -20.34
CA LEU A 19 2.99 2.24 -19.89
C LEU A 19 1.82 3.23 -19.75
N LEU A 20 2.06 4.44 -19.28
CA LEU A 20 1.04 5.49 -19.24
C LEU A 20 0.50 5.77 -20.66
N VAL A 21 1.39 5.90 -21.66
CA VAL A 21 1.01 6.13 -23.05
C VAL A 21 0.16 4.98 -23.57
N HIS A 22 0.60 3.74 -23.40
CA HIS A 22 0.05 2.59 -24.12
C HIS A 22 -1.01 1.82 -23.34
N MET A 23 -0.97 1.85 -22.00
CA MET A 23 -1.79 0.98 -21.14
C MET A 23 -2.75 1.73 -20.22
N GLY A 24 -2.56 3.05 -20.01
CA GLY A 24 -3.51 3.84 -19.21
C GLY A 24 -4.91 3.81 -19.84
N THR A 25 -5.94 3.51 -19.05
CA THR A 25 -7.31 3.32 -19.56
C THR A 25 -7.85 4.55 -20.29
N THR A 26 -7.58 5.75 -19.77
CA THR A 26 -8.03 7.00 -20.42
C THR A 26 -7.48 7.12 -21.84
N GLN A 27 -6.20 6.82 -22.06
CA GLN A 27 -5.53 6.91 -23.35
C GLN A 27 -5.94 5.77 -24.29
N THR A 28 -6.13 4.57 -23.76
CA THR A 28 -6.56 3.40 -24.53
C THR A 28 -7.97 3.60 -25.07
N VAL A 29 -8.90 4.00 -24.20
CA VAL A 29 -10.28 4.30 -24.60
C VAL A 29 -10.34 5.47 -25.58
N GLU A 30 -9.50 6.52 -25.38
CA GLU A 30 -9.48 7.65 -26.32
C GLU A 30 -9.02 7.22 -27.72
N ARG A 31 -8.01 6.34 -27.83
CA ARG A 31 -7.58 5.82 -29.13
C ARG A 31 -8.68 5.01 -29.83
N GLU A 32 -9.51 4.31 -29.08
CA GLU A 32 -10.61 3.53 -29.63
C GLU A 32 -11.76 4.41 -30.14
N ILE A 33 -12.15 5.43 -29.40
CA ILE A 33 -13.35 6.22 -29.68
C ILE A 33 -13.08 7.50 -30.48
N ASN A 34 -11.86 8.06 -30.39
CA ASN A 34 -11.45 9.31 -31.02
C ASN A 34 -9.93 9.32 -31.29
N PRO A 35 -9.43 8.48 -32.22
CA PRO A 35 -8.00 8.30 -32.47
C PRO A 35 -7.27 9.59 -32.91
N ASP A 36 -7.99 10.53 -33.53
CA ASP A 36 -7.46 11.81 -34.00
C ASP A 36 -7.61 12.95 -32.97
N SER A 37 -7.86 12.63 -31.70
CA SER A 37 -8.08 13.66 -30.69
C SER A 37 -6.85 14.54 -30.46
N GLU A 38 -7.09 15.82 -30.21
CA GLU A 38 -6.05 16.78 -29.86
C GLU A 38 -5.30 16.33 -28.59
N TYR A 39 -6.00 15.72 -27.65
CA TYR A 39 -5.41 15.14 -26.43
C TYR A 39 -4.30 14.15 -26.77
N LEU A 40 -4.55 13.17 -27.64
CA LEU A 40 -3.57 12.16 -28.02
C LEU A 40 -2.36 12.78 -28.74
N SER A 41 -2.58 13.82 -29.54
CA SER A 41 -1.51 14.50 -30.27
C SER A 41 -0.60 15.35 -29.40
N GLN A 42 -1.09 15.85 -28.26
CA GLN A 42 -0.35 16.75 -27.35
C GLN A 42 0.27 16.02 -26.16
N PHE A 43 -0.33 14.96 -25.73
CA PHE A 43 -0.10 14.29 -24.48
C PHE A 43 1.37 13.89 -24.22
N GLN A 44 2.11 13.39 -25.24
CA GLN A 44 3.54 13.05 -25.09
C GLN A 44 4.42 14.24 -24.68
N LYS A 45 4.03 15.47 -25.01
CA LYS A 45 4.79 16.68 -24.65
C LYS A 45 4.71 17.03 -23.17
N HIS A 46 3.80 16.37 -22.45
CA HIS A 46 3.56 16.58 -21.03
C HIS A 46 4.14 15.46 -20.15
N LEU A 47 4.78 14.45 -20.76
CA LEU A 47 5.49 13.41 -20.02
C LEU A 47 6.71 13.99 -19.31
N ARG A 48 6.99 13.49 -18.12
CA ARG A 48 8.20 13.83 -17.37
C ARG A 48 9.35 12.90 -17.74
N SER A 49 10.57 13.41 -17.65
CA SER A 49 11.76 12.57 -17.64
C SER A 49 11.88 11.82 -16.31
N TYR A 50 12.70 10.76 -16.30
CA TYR A 50 12.98 10.01 -15.06
C TYR A 50 13.58 10.91 -13.97
N GLN A 51 14.49 11.82 -14.33
CA GLN A 51 15.12 12.76 -13.42
C GLN A 51 14.10 13.72 -12.79
N GLU A 52 13.16 14.24 -13.56
CA GLU A 52 12.05 15.06 -13.05
C GLU A 52 11.14 14.28 -12.13
N CYS A 53 10.87 13.01 -12.44
CA CYS A 53 10.09 12.13 -11.58
C CYS A 53 10.80 11.85 -10.25
N VAL A 54 12.09 11.53 -10.27
CA VAL A 54 12.91 11.33 -9.06
C VAL A 54 12.98 12.61 -8.23
N ALA A 55 13.25 13.76 -8.87
CA ALA A 55 13.41 15.02 -8.16
C ALA A 55 12.09 15.67 -7.68
N TYR A 56 10.96 15.08 -7.99
CA TYR A 56 9.66 15.59 -7.60
C TYR A 56 9.44 15.45 -6.08
N PRO A 57 9.20 16.54 -5.33
CA PRO A 57 9.14 16.51 -3.87
C PRO A 57 8.18 15.47 -3.30
N ALA A 58 6.98 15.34 -3.85
CA ALA A 58 6.01 14.36 -3.37
C ALA A 58 6.51 12.91 -3.51
N ASN A 59 7.26 12.58 -4.58
CA ASN A 59 7.87 11.27 -4.76
C ASN A 59 8.99 11.02 -3.74
N GLN A 60 9.78 12.05 -3.40
CA GLN A 60 10.82 11.96 -2.37
C GLN A 60 10.21 11.76 -0.97
N VAL A 61 9.01 12.31 -0.70
CA VAL A 61 8.26 12.01 0.52
C VAL A 61 7.78 10.56 0.52
N TYR A 62 7.26 10.07 -0.61
CA TYR A 62 6.72 8.71 -0.71
C TYR A 62 7.78 7.64 -0.39
N ILE A 63 9.01 7.82 -0.86
CA ILE A 63 10.11 6.88 -0.61
C ILE A 63 10.93 7.19 0.67
N GLY A 64 10.61 8.27 1.40
CA GLY A 64 11.17 8.58 2.72
C GLY A 64 12.45 9.40 2.75
N ASN A 65 12.81 10.11 1.67
CA ASN A 65 13.93 11.05 1.64
C ASN A 65 13.56 12.45 2.15
N MET A 66 12.27 12.75 2.14
CA MET A 66 11.69 13.99 2.63
C MET A 66 10.52 13.64 3.56
N THR A 67 10.29 14.43 4.58
CA THR A 67 9.12 14.30 5.43
C THR A 67 7.92 15.07 4.88
N PRO A 68 6.68 14.69 5.21
CA PRO A 68 5.51 15.50 4.89
C PRO A 68 5.57 16.92 5.49
N ALA A 69 6.24 17.10 6.64
CA ALA A 69 6.43 18.40 7.26
C ALA A 69 7.36 19.31 6.43
N GLU A 70 8.43 18.75 5.86
CA GLU A 70 9.31 19.46 4.93
C GLU A 70 8.58 19.79 3.63
N LEU A 71 7.79 18.86 3.08
CA LEU A 71 6.96 19.11 1.90
C LEU A 71 5.99 20.28 2.11
N ALA A 72 5.42 20.41 3.30
CA ALA A 72 4.52 21.51 3.65
C ALA A 72 5.20 22.90 3.58
N GLN A 73 6.53 22.95 3.64
CA GLN A 73 7.31 24.20 3.49
C GLN A 73 7.67 24.50 2.02
N VAL A 74 7.51 23.54 1.11
CA VAL A 74 7.77 23.75 -0.31
C VAL A 74 6.58 24.47 -0.94
N THR A 75 6.83 25.66 -1.49
CA THR A 75 5.77 26.42 -2.19
C THR A 75 5.33 25.69 -3.45
N ARG A 76 4.03 25.50 -3.64
CA ARG A 76 3.47 24.93 -4.88
C ARG A 76 3.53 25.94 -6.04
N PRO A 77 3.63 25.48 -7.31
CA PRO A 77 3.58 24.06 -7.70
C PRO A 77 4.92 23.35 -7.47
N TRP A 78 4.84 22.15 -6.90
CA TRP A 78 6.02 21.34 -6.55
C TRP A 78 6.79 20.84 -7.77
N PHE A 79 6.11 20.63 -8.90
CA PHE A 79 6.79 20.21 -10.16
C PHE A 79 7.74 21.29 -10.70
N GLU A 80 7.62 22.55 -10.26
CA GLU A 80 8.58 23.63 -10.54
C GLU A 80 9.66 23.78 -9.46
N ARG A 81 9.67 22.94 -8.44
CA ARG A 81 10.55 23.02 -7.27
C ARG A 81 11.26 21.67 -7.03
N PRO A 82 12.06 21.18 -7.99
CA PRO A 82 12.74 19.92 -7.85
C PRO A 82 13.67 19.90 -6.64
N VAL A 83 13.74 18.75 -5.96
CA VAL A 83 14.65 18.54 -4.83
C VAL A 83 16.08 18.46 -5.35
N GLY A 84 16.94 19.37 -4.89
CA GLY A 84 18.36 19.36 -5.24
C GLY A 84 19.07 18.14 -4.66
N GLY A 85 19.81 17.40 -5.51
CA GLY A 85 20.48 16.16 -5.08
C GLY A 85 19.53 15.01 -4.75
N ALA A 86 18.30 15.01 -5.29
CA ALA A 86 17.35 13.93 -5.10
C ALA A 86 17.94 12.56 -5.43
N SER A 87 17.63 11.57 -4.61
CA SER A 87 18.08 10.18 -4.78
C SER A 87 16.95 9.30 -5.29
N ARG A 88 17.30 8.37 -6.16
CA ARG A 88 16.45 7.25 -6.56
C ARG A 88 16.04 6.41 -5.36
N TYR A 89 16.97 6.17 -4.44
CA TYR A 89 16.77 5.35 -3.26
C TYR A 89 16.45 6.20 -2.04
N GLY A 90 15.48 5.76 -1.27
CA GLY A 90 15.05 6.40 -0.04
C GLY A 90 15.07 5.43 1.14
N LYS A 91 14.73 5.96 2.30
CA LYS A 91 14.68 5.20 3.56
C LYS A 91 13.75 3.98 3.48
N TRP A 92 12.69 4.08 2.69
CA TRP A 92 11.67 3.04 2.62
C TRP A 92 11.59 2.33 1.27
N GLY A 93 12.38 2.70 0.26
CA GLY A 93 12.35 2.06 -1.05
C GLY A 93 12.98 2.89 -2.15
N GLU A 94 12.36 2.91 -3.32
CA GLU A 94 12.94 3.57 -4.49
C GLU A 94 11.92 4.15 -5.46
N VAL A 95 12.40 5.01 -6.36
CA VAL A 95 11.75 5.32 -7.64
C VAL A 95 12.47 4.51 -8.73
N MET A 96 11.88 3.40 -9.18
CA MET A 96 12.47 2.52 -10.19
C MET A 96 12.22 3.07 -11.60
N PRO A 97 13.19 3.05 -12.52
CA PRO A 97 12.97 3.42 -13.93
C PRO A 97 12.23 2.32 -14.68
N GLU A 98 11.50 2.71 -15.75
CA GLU A 98 10.62 1.83 -16.53
C GLU A 98 11.34 0.65 -17.18
N ASP A 99 12.56 0.87 -17.67
CA ASP A 99 13.35 -0.19 -18.31
C ASP A 99 13.72 -1.33 -17.35
N GLU A 100 14.17 -1.00 -16.14
CA GLU A 100 14.42 -2.00 -15.10
C GLU A 100 13.13 -2.70 -14.65
N PHE A 101 12.03 -1.97 -14.63
CA PHE A 101 10.72 -2.54 -14.30
C PHE A 101 10.26 -3.59 -15.33
N TYR A 102 10.51 -3.39 -16.63
CA TYR A 102 10.25 -4.41 -17.64
C TYR A 102 11.11 -5.66 -17.43
N GLY A 103 12.35 -5.49 -16.98
CA GLY A 103 13.19 -6.60 -16.52
C GLY A 103 12.54 -7.36 -15.36
N LEU A 104 12.01 -6.63 -14.37
CA LEU A 104 11.32 -7.24 -13.23
C LEU A 104 10.03 -7.95 -13.66
N MET A 105 9.24 -7.34 -14.56
CA MET A 105 8.05 -8.01 -15.14
C MET A 105 8.42 -9.33 -15.82
N LYS A 106 9.55 -9.38 -16.54
CA LYS A 106 10.06 -10.62 -17.15
C LYS A 106 10.41 -11.66 -16.10
N ILE A 107 11.09 -11.26 -15.03
CA ILE A 107 11.54 -12.15 -13.95
C ILE A 107 10.37 -12.75 -13.18
N VAL A 108 9.32 -11.96 -12.90
CA VAL A 108 8.14 -12.44 -12.16
C VAL A 108 7.14 -13.23 -13.02
N ASP A 109 7.34 -13.24 -14.33
CA ASP A 109 6.49 -13.95 -15.27
C ASP A 109 6.72 -15.47 -15.19
N SER A 110 5.73 -16.19 -14.68
CA SER A 110 5.77 -17.64 -14.50
C SER A 110 5.35 -18.42 -15.76
N PHE A 111 4.81 -17.74 -16.79
CA PHE A 111 4.22 -18.37 -17.96
C PHE A 111 4.92 -18.05 -19.29
N GLY A 112 6.02 -17.27 -19.25
CA GLY A 112 6.76 -16.89 -20.47
C GLY A 112 5.98 -15.98 -21.40
N LEU A 113 5.12 -15.10 -20.86
CA LEU A 113 4.33 -14.14 -21.61
C LEU A 113 5.14 -12.89 -21.99
N VAL A 114 6.04 -12.46 -21.10
CA VAL A 114 6.93 -11.31 -21.33
C VAL A 114 8.09 -11.74 -22.21
N VAL A 115 8.24 -11.08 -23.35
CA VAL A 115 9.32 -11.28 -24.31
C VAL A 115 10.09 -9.99 -24.44
N LEU A 116 11.38 -9.99 -24.05
CA LEU A 116 12.26 -8.83 -24.16
C LEU A 116 13.23 -9.00 -25.32
N GLU A 117 13.57 -7.90 -25.99
CA GLU A 117 14.55 -7.85 -27.05
C GLU A 117 15.96 -8.16 -26.52
N GLU A 118 16.81 -8.84 -27.32
CA GLU A 118 18.14 -9.35 -26.90
C GLU A 118 19.05 -8.24 -26.36
N SER A 119 19.17 -7.11 -27.07
CA SER A 119 20.05 -6.02 -26.63
C SER A 119 19.50 -5.37 -25.38
N PHE A 120 18.19 -5.22 -25.27
CA PHE A 120 17.52 -4.69 -24.09
C PHE A 120 17.67 -5.60 -22.86
N ALA A 121 17.47 -6.91 -23.02
CA ALA A 121 17.70 -7.87 -21.93
C ALA A 121 19.15 -7.82 -21.42
N LYS A 122 20.12 -7.65 -22.32
CA LYS A 122 21.53 -7.47 -21.96
C LYS A 122 21.79 -6.16 -21.21
N GLU A 123 21.13 -5.06 -21.63
CA GLU A 123 21.19 -3.77 -20.92
C GLU A 123 20.67 -3.89 -19.49
N ILE A 124 19.54 -4.57 -19.30
CA ILE A 124 18.97 -4.81 -17.97
C ILE A 124 19.90 -5.70 -17.12
N ALA A 125 20.42 -6.80 -17.68
CA ALA A 125 21.34 -7.68 -16.97
C ALA A 125 22.59 -6.93 -16.45
N ALA A 126 23.08 -5.93 -17.19
CA ALA A 126 24.20 -5.11 -16.78
C ALA A 126 23.89 -4.18 -15.59
N LYS A 127 22.62 -3.81 -15.37
CA LYS A 127 22.17 -2.95 -14.26
C LYS A 127 21.86 -3.73 -12.98
N MET A 128 21.58 -5.04 -13.08
CA MET A 128 21.15 -5.86 -11.95
C MET A 128 22.11 -5.82 -10.74
N PRO A 129 23.45 -5.87 -10.91
CA PRO A 129 24.38 -5.85 -9.77
C PRO A 129 24.33 -4.59 -8.93
N ASP A 130 23.88 -3.47 -9.50
CA ASP A 130 23.83 -2.17 -8.83
C ASP A 130 22.54 -1.96 -8.02
N SER A 131 21.56 -2.86 -8.14
CA SER A 131 20.27 -2.72 -7.47
C SER A 131 20.15 -3.69 -6.29
N PRO A 132 19.63 -3.21 -5.14
CA PRO A 132 19.57 -4.01 -3.92
C PRO A 132 18.51 -5.11 -3.93
N ILE A 133 17.59 -5.10 -4.89
CA ILE A 133 16.41 -5.99 -4.90
C ILE A 133 16.58 -7.25 -5.75
N TRP A 134 17.62 -7.30 -6.61
CA TRP A 134 17.86 -8.46 -7.45
C TRP A 134 18.52 -9.60 -6.68
N THR A 135 18.19 -10.82 -7.09
CA THR A 135 18.74 -12.06 -6.55
C THR A 135 19.54 -12.81 -7.62
N ASP A 136 20.42 -13.72 -7.24
CA ASP A 136 21.23 -14.51 -8.19
C ASP A 136 20.35 -15.29 -9.18
N SER A 137 19.19 -15.78 -8.77
CA SER A 137 18.25 -16.51 -9.63
C SER A 137 17.54 -15.62 -10.66
N ASP A 138 17.52 -14.32 -10.48
CA ASP A 138 16.80 -13.39 -11.38
C ASP A 138 17.51 -13.27 -12.73
N ALA A 139 18.83 -13.40 -12.79
CA ALA A 139 19.59 -13.36 -14.03
C ALA A 139 19.22 -14.53 -14.97
N GLU A 140 18.99 -15.73 -14.42
CA GLU A 140 18.51 -16.88 -15.18
C GLU A 140 17.08 -16.65 -15.72
N ARG A 141 16.19 -16.09 -14.91
CA ARG A 141 14.80 -15.79 -15.29
C ARG A 141 14.70 -14.67 -16.33
N LEU A 142 15.57 -13.66 -16.27
CA LEU A 142 15.65 -12.61 -17.29
C LEU A 142 16.01 -13.22 -18.65
N GLY A 143 16.95 -14.16 -18.68
CA GLY A 143 17.38 -14.87 -19.88
C GLY A 143 18.16 -13.98 -20.86
N LYS A 144 18.33 -14.48 -22.08
CA LYS A 144 19.13 -13.80 -23.12
C LYS A 144 18.33 -12.85 -24.01
N GLY A 145 17.00 -12.82 -23.86
CA GLY A 145 16.11 -12.08 -24.76
C GLY A 145 15.78 -12.82 -26.05
N THR A 146 15.09 -12.13 -26.96
CA THR A 146 14.55 -12.65 -28.21
C THR A 146 14.90 -11.68 -29.35
N PRO A 147 15.23 -12.16 -30.57
CA PRO A 147 15.51 -11.29 -31.71
C PRO A 147 14.35 -10.34 -32.03
N ALA A 148 14.65 -9.08 -32.34
CA ALA A 148 13.65 -8.06 -32.63
C ALA A 148 12.68 -8.45 -33.76
N ALA A 149 13.12 -9.22 -34.76
CA ALA A 149 12.28 -9.72 -35.84
C ALA A 149 11.18 -10.68 -35.35
N GLU A 150 11.48 -11.54 -34.37
CA GLU A 150 10.53 -12.48 -33.79
C GLU A 150 9.49 -11.74 -32.92
N ILE A 151 9.91 -10.68 -32.22
CA ILE A 151 8.99 -9.82 -31.44
C ILE A 151 7.99 -9.14 -32.38
N ARG A 152 8.46 -8.59 -33.51
CA ARG A 152 7.59 -7.98 -34.51
C ARG A 152 6.62 -8.99 -35.11
N ALA A 153 7.09 -10.17 -35.47
CA ALA A 153 6.21 -11.25 -35.94
C ALA A 153 5.17 -11.66 -34.91
N THR A 154 5.51 -11.65 -33.61
CA THR A 154 4.57 -11.92 -32.52
C THR A 154 3.49 -10.83 -32.43
N LEU A 155 3.86 -9.56 -32.58
CA LEU A 155 2.94 -8.42 -32.59
C LEU A 155 2.02 -8.44 -33.83
N ASP A 156 2.54 -8.81 -35.00
CA ASP A 156 1.78 -8.89 -36.24
C ASP A 156 0.62 -9.91 -36.19
N VAL A 157 0.71 -10.91 -35.29
CA VAL A 157 -0.39 -11.85 -34.99
C VAL A 157 -1.57 -11.15 -34.30
N GLY A 158 -1.37 -9.96 -33.70
CA GLY A 158 -2.41 -9.18 -33.02
C GLY A 158 -2.87 -9.74 -31.68
N ARG A 159 -2.01 -10.51 -30.99
CA ARG A 159 -2.30 -11.10 -29.67
C ARG A 159 -1.23 -10.77 -28.63
N ALA A 160 -0.50 -9.71 -28.84
CA ALA A 160 0.51 -9.22 -27.92
C ALA A 160 0.41 -7.70 -27.83
N GLU A 161 0.72 -7.17 -26.64
CA GLU A 161 0.88 -5.75 -26.41
C GLU A 161 2.37 -5.39 -26.49
N PRO A 162 2.74 -4.33 -27.24
CA PRO A 162 4.11 -3.90 -27.35
C PRO A 162 4.60 -3.24 -26.06
N LEU A 163 5.86 -3.44 -25.73
CA LEU A 163 6.57 -2.72 -24.68
C LEU A 163 7.55 -1.73 -25.32
N TYR A 164 7.43 -0.46 -24.93
CA TYR A 164 8.28 0.63 -25.39
C TYR A 164 9.06 1.26 -24.23
N VAL A 165 10.24 1.75 -24.52
CA VAL A 165 10.97 2.73 -23.68
C VAL A 165 11.19 3.97 -24.57
N GLY A 166 10.42 5.02 -24.33
CA GLY A 166 10.28 6.10 -25.30
C GLY A 166 9.73 5.57 -26.64
N ASP A 167 10.43 5.84 -27.73
CA ASP A 167 10.06 5.37 -29.06
C ASP A 167 10.66 4.00 -29.45
N ARG A 168 11.51 3.41 -28.59
CA ARG A 168 12.14 2.12 -28.83
C ARG A 168 11.24 0.97 -28.42
N LEU A 169 10.88 0.11 -29.37
CA LEU A 169 10.26 -1.18 -29.07
C LEU A 169 11.28 -2.10 -28.41
N VAL A 170 11.04 -2.47 -27.15
CA VAL A 170 11.96 -3.26 -26.31
C VAL A 170 11.44 -4.67 -26.01
N GLY A 171 10.20 -4.96 -26.36
CA GLY A 171 9.61 -6.26 -26.10
C GLY A 171 8.12 -6.29 -26.39
N CYS A 172 7.47 -7.36 -25.96
CA CYS A 172 6.02 -7.48 -25.95
C CYS A 172 5.54 -8.40 -24.83
N ILE A 173 4.25 -8.31 -24.51
CA ILE A 173 3.56 -9.23 -23.61
C ILE A 173 2.48 -9.96 -24.39
N LYS A 174 2.51 -11.28 -24.35
CA LYS A 174 1.55 -12.14 -25.07
C LYS A 174 0.27 -12.33 -24.26
N ALA A 175 -0.84 -12.54 -24.96
CA ALA A 175 -2.06 -13.08 -24.34
C ALA A 175 -1.79 -14.47 -23.74
N ALA A 176 -2.35 -14.75 -22.59
CA ALA A 176 -2.24 -16.06 -21.94
C ALA A 176 -3.19 -17.09 -22.54
N HIS A 177 -4.26 -16.65 -23.21
CA HIS A 177 -5.23 -17.52 -23.88
C HIS A 177 -5.76 -16.89 -25.17
N GLU A 178 -6.11 -17.74 -26.14
CA GLU A 178 -6.52 -17.27 -27.49
C GLU A 178 -7.95 -16.71 -27.59
N ARG A 179 -8.84 -17.09 -26.69
CA ARG A 179 -10.27 -16.75 -26.72
C ARG A 179 -10.79 -16.09 -25.46
N ASP A 180 -10.07 -16.23 -24.37
CA ASP A 180 -10.50 -15.70 -23.09
C ASP A 180 -10.22 -14.21 -22.97
N ARG A 181 -11.30 -13.41 -22.83
CA ARG A 181 -11.21 -11.96 -22.67
C ARG A 181 -10.54 -11.53 -21.36
N ALA A 182 -10.54 -12.38 -20.34
CA ALA A 182 -9.85 -12.12 -19.08
C ALA A 182 -8.34 -12.40 -19.16
N LEU A 183 -7.87 -13.03 -20.24
CA LEU A 183 -6.47 -13.42 -20.45
C LEU A 183 -5.87 -12.81 -21.74
N THR A 184 -6.40 -11.66 -22.16
CA THR A 184 -5.83 -10.88 -23.26
C THR A 184 -4.46 -10.33 -22.89
N ALA A 185 -3.66 -9.94 -23.87
CA ALA A 185 -2.35 -9.34 -23.61
C ALA A 185 -2.45 -8.08 -22.75
N HIS A 186 -3.46 -7.22 -22.98
CA HIS A 186 -3.72 -6.03 -22.17
C HIS A 186 -3.93 -6.38 -20.68
N VAL A 187 -4.80 -7.34 -20.37
CA VAL A 187 -5.05 -7.79 -18.99
C VAL A 187 -3.80 -8.42 -18.38
N MET A 188 -2.98 -9.14 -19.19
CA MET A 188 -1.72 -9.70 -18.70
C MET A 188 -0.70 -8.62 -18.36
N VAL A 189 -0.64 -7.50 -19.10
CA VAL A 189 0.20 -6.34 -18.71
C VAL A 189 -0.23 -5.80 -17.35
N GLU A 190 -1.52 -5.57 -17.13
CA GLU A 190 -2.06 -5.08 -15.84
C GLU A 190 -1.65 -6.01 -14.69
N ASN A 191 -1.93 -7.31 -14.82
CA ASN A 191 -1.64 -8.29 -13.78
C ASN A 191 -0.13 -8.45 -13.52
N LEU A 192 0.70 -8.47 -14.57
CA LEU A 192 2.15 -8.57 -14.43
C LEU A 192 2.76 -7.30 -13.82
N ALA A 193 2.25 -6.13 -14.15
CA ALA A 193 2.69 -4.87 -13.54
C ALA A 193 2.36 -4.82 -12.05
N THR A 194 1.16 -5.25 -11.67
CA THR A 194 0.76 -5.37 -10.26
C THR A 194 1.63 -6.38 -9.51
N LYS A 195 1.84 -7.57 -10.07
CA LYS A 195 2.72 -8.59 -9.48
C LYS A 195 4.15 -8.05 -9.31
N ALA A 196 4.72 -7.46 -10.37
CA ALA A 196 6.10 -6.98 -10.37
C ALA A 196 6.32 -5.84 -9.34
N SER A 197 5.43 -4.85 -9.30
CA SER A 197 5.53 -3.75 -8.34
C SER A 197 5.28 -4.21 -6.89
N GLY A 198 4.39 -5.18 -6.68
CA GLY A 198 4.21 -5.83 -5.37
C GLY A 198 5.46 -6.60 -4.92
N VAL A 199 6.11 -7.33 -5.83
CA VAL A 199 7.40 -8.00 -5.56
C VAL A 199 8.49 -6.97 -5.24
N LEU A 200 8.57 -5.87 -5.98
CA LEU A 200 9.49 -4.76 -5.71
C LEU A 200 9.32 -4.25 -4.27
N ALA A 201 8.10 -3.95 -3.87
CA ALA A 201 7.82 -3.47 -2.52
C ALA A 201 8.18 -4.51 -1.45
N LEU A 202 7.78 -5.78 -1.64
CA LEU A 202 8.05 -6.83 -0.65
C LEU A 202 9.55 -7.14 -0.52
N ARG A 203 10.31 -7.17 -1.63
CA ARG A 203 11.78 -7.33 -1.60
C ARG A 203 12.45 -6.16 -0.87
N HIS A 204 12.00 -4.92 -1.08
CA HIS A 204 12.46 -3.77 -0.31
C HIS A 204 12.12 -3.91 1.18
N LEU A 205 10.90 -4.34 1.54
CA LEU A 205 10.54 -4.57 2.93
C LEU A 205 11.52 -5.54 3.61
N ILE A 206 11.79 -6.68 2.98
CA ILE A 206 12.71 -7.69 3.49
C ILE A 206 14.12 -7.09 3.64
N LYS A 207 14.64 -6.47 2.59
CA LYS A 207 16.01 -5.94 2.55
C LYS A 207 16.24 -4.81 3.54
N LEU A 208 15.36 -3.80 3.54
CA LEU A 208 15.52 -2.59 4.36
C LEU A 208 15.34 -2.84 5.86
N ASN A 209 14.59 -3.86 6.22
CA ASN A 209 14.35 -4.21 7.62
C ASN A 209 15.18 -5.41 8.09
N GLY A 210 16.10 -5.92 7.25
CA GLY A 210 16.98 -7.05 7.61
C GLY A 210 16.21 -8.32 7.97
N LEU A 211 15.09 -8.58 7.29
CA LEU A 211 14.22 -9.73 7.57
C LEU A 211 14.70 -10.97 6.81
N ASP A 212 14.45 -12.13 7.38
CA ASP A 212 14.44 -13.38 6.62
C ASP A 212 13.07 -13.52 5.94
N ALA A 213 13.07 -13.71 4.61
CA ALA A 213 11.84 -13.94 3.85
C ALA A 213 11.02 -15.14 4.37
N GLN A 214 11.70 -16.13 4.98
CA GLN A 214 11.07 -17.32 5.57
C GLN A 214 10.31 -17.02 6.87
N GLU A 215 10.57 -15.88 7.51
CA GLU A 215 9.84 -15.47 8.72
C GLU A 215 8.45 -14.88 8.42
N ILE A 216 8.13 -14.60 7.15
CA ILE A 216 6.80 -14.14 6.74
C ILE A 216 5.88 -15.35 6.62
N ASP A 217 4.85 -15.40 7.46
CA ASP A 217 3.91 -16.53 7.56
C ASP A 217 2.70 -16.37 6.63
N TYR A 218 2.28 -15.12 6.40
CA TYR A 218 1.09 -14.81 5.64
C TYR A 218 1.25 -13.49 4.87
N ILE A 219 0.63 -13.42 3.70
CA ILE A 219 0.57 -12.20 2.89
C ILE A 219 -0.90 -11.84 2.65
N VAL A 220 -1.27 -10.60 2.98
CA VAL A 220 -2.54 -9.99 2.59
C VAL A 220 -2.25 -9.03 1.44
N GLU A 221 -2.71 -9.39 0.25
CA GLU A 221 -2.54 -8.53 -0.92
C GLU A 221 -3.80 -7.67 -1.12
N CYS A 222 -3.65 -6.40 -1.50
CA CYS A 222 -4.76 -5.45 -1.55
C CYS A 222 -4.71 -4.47 -2.73
N SER A 223 -4.19 -4.88 -3.88
CA SER A 223 -4.21 -4.09 -5.12
C SER A 223 -5.62 -4.04 -5.75
N GLU A 224 -5.76 -3.31 -6.85
CA GLU A 224 -7.03 -3.17 -7.56
C GLU A 224 -7.24 -4.20 -8.65
N GLU A 225 -6.21 -4.61 -9.35
CA GLU A 225 -6.28 -5.58 -10.43
C GLU A 225 -6.71 -6.94 -9.92
N ALA A 226 -7.52 -7.61 -10.72
CA ALA A 226 -7.98 -8.96 -10.45
C ALA A 226 -7.63 -9.85 -11.64
N CYS A 227 -6.91 -10.94 -11.38
CA CYS A 227 -6.70 -12.00 -12.34
C CYS A 227 -7.86 -13.02 -12.32
N GLY A 228 -7.76 -14.03 -13.16
CA GLY A 228 -8.75 -15.07 -13.33
C GLY A 228 -9.03 -15.31 -14.79
N ASP A 229 -9.79 -16.37 -15.07
CA ASP A 229 -10.22 -16.74 -16.42
C ASP A 229 -11.75 -16.51 -16.62
N MET A 230 -12.26 -16.88 -17.78
CA MET A 230 -13.69 -16.74 -18.09
C MET A 230 -14.62 -17.47 -17.13
N ASN A 231 -14.13 -18.50 -16.43
CA ASN A 231 -14.90 -19.34 -15.50
C ASN A 231 -14.66 -18.95 -14.04
N GLN A 232 -13.55 -18.27 -13.73
CA GLN A 232 -13.13 -17.96 -12.39
C GLN A 232 -12.78 -16.46 -12.25
N ARG A 233 -13.79 -15.61 -12.34
CA ARG A 233 -13.64 -14.15 -12.23
C ARG A 233 -13.18 -13.75 -10.85
N GLY A 234 -12.19 -12.86 -10.78
CA GLY A 234 -11.57 -12.46 -9.51
C GLY A 234 -10.77 -13.58 -8.85
N GLY A 235 -10.52 -14.68 -9.56
CA GLY A 235 -9.64 -15.76 -9.12
C GLY A 235 -8.18 -15.37 -9.14
N GLY A 236 -7.33 -16.32 -8.85
CA GLY A 236 -5.90 -16.09 -8.68
C GLY A 236 -5.56 -15.79 -7.21
N ASN A 237 -4.30 -15.65 -6.95
CA ASN A 237 -3.79 -15.33 -5.63
C ASN A 237 -2.49 -14.54 -5.80
N PHE A 238 -2.62 -13.22 -5.95
CA PHE A 238 -1.48 -12.32 -6.05
C PHE A 238 -0.59 -12.39 -4.81
N ALA A 239 -1.17 -12.58 -3.63
CA ALA A 239 -0.42 -12.73 -2.39
C ALA A 239 0.63 -13.85 -2.50
N LYS A 240 0.22 -15.04 -2.96
CA LYS A 240 1.14 -16.18 -3.13
C LYS A 240 2.11 -15.95 -4.30
N ALA A 241 1.62 -15.38 -5.40
CA ALA A 241 2.45 -15.11 -6.58
C ALA A 241 3.56 -14.06 -6.28
N ILE A 242 3.27 -13.06 -5.47
CA ILE A 242 4.24 -12.06 -5.00
C ILE A 242 5.19 -12.69 -3.98
N GLY A 243 4.67 -13.45 -3.01
CA GLY A 243 5.47 -14.11 -1.98
C GLY A 243 6.48 -15.10 -2.54
N GLU A 244 6.07 -15.92 -3.53
CA GLU A 244 6.96 -16.84 -4.25
C GLU A 244 8.17 -16.10 -4.84
N MET A 245 7.92 -15.01 -5.55
CA MET A 245 8.96 -14.24 -6.22
C MET A 245 9.82 -13.38 -5.27
N ALA A 246 9.33 -13.12 -4.06
CA ALA A 246 10.08 -12.47 -3.00
C ALA A 246 10.84 -13.45 -2.09
N GLY A 247 10.69 -14.77 -2.32
CA GLY A 247 11.38 -15.81 -1.54
C GLY A 247 10.65 -16.21 -0.25
N CYS A 248 9.41 -15.78 -0.03
CA CYS A 248 8.62 -16.11 1.17
C CYS A 248 8.00 -17.52 1.04
N THR A 249 8.83 -18.56 0.91
CA THR A 249 8.37 -19.92 0.60
C THR A 249 7.57 -20.57 1.74
N GLY A 250 7.68 -20.08 2.97
CA GLY A 250 6.88 -20.49 4.12
C GLY A 250 5.51 -19.81 4.20
N ALA A 251 5.28 -18.76 3.41
CA ALA A 251 4.06 -17.99 3.50
C ALA A 251 2.90 -18.60 2.71
N THR A 252 1.70 -18.42 3.22
CA THR A 252 0.45 -18.49 2.45
C THR A 252 -0.16 -17.08 2.34
N GLY A 253 -1.32 -16.93 1.70
CA GLY A 253 -1.92 -15.61 1.61
C GLY A 253 -3.23 -15.58 0.86
N SER A 254 -3.88 -14.42 0.87
CA SER A 254 -5.11 -14.15 0.15
C SER A 254 -5.18 -12.68 -0.29
N ASP A 255 -6.00 -12.44 -1.29
CA ASP A 255 -6.23 -11.12 -1.87
C ASP A 255 -7.49 -10.50 -1.25
N VAL A 256 -7.39 -9.22 -0.89
CA VAL A 256 -8.49 -8.40 -0.38
C VAL A 256 -8.79 -7.30 -1.37
N ARG A 257 -10.03 -7.22 -1.83
CA ARG A 257 -10.48 -6.19 -2.77
C ARG A 257 -11.45 -5.23 -2.09
N GLY A 258 -11.31 -3.95 -2.32
CA GLY A 258 -12.11 -2.90 -1.71
C GLY A 258 -11.63 -1.49 -2.13
N PHE A 259 -10.90 -1.38 -3.23
CA PHE A 259 -10.36 -0.13 -3.77
C PHE A 259 -9.67 0.72 -2.68
N CYS A 260 -10.07 1.98 -2.54
CA CYS A 260 -9.46 2.93 -1.61
C CYS A 260 -9.51 2.49 -0.12
N ALA A 261 -10.44 1.64 0.28
CA ALA A 261 -10.53 1.15 1.66
C ALA A 261 -9.75 -0.17 1.88
N ALA A 262 -9.39 -0.89 0.79
CA ALA A 262 -8.74 -2.19 0.88
C ALA A 262 -7.45 -2.21 1.73
N PRO A 263 -6.52 -1.24 1.63
CA PRO A 263 -5.31 -1.23 2.44
C PRO A 263 -5.58 -1.15 3.95
N ALA A 264 -6.53 -0.33 4.37
CA ALA A 264 -6.88 -0.23 5.78
C ALA A 264 -7.61 -1.49 6.28
N HIS A 265 -8.47 -2.11 5.47
CA HIS A 265 -9.04 -3.43 5.76
C HIS A 265 -7.95 -4.49 5.89
N ALA A 266 -6.99 -4.52 4.95
CA ALA A 266 -5.87 -5.46 4.97
C ALA A 266 -5.01 -5.32 6.23
N MET A 267 -4.76 -4.08 6.69
CA MET A 267 -4.05 -3.83 7.94
C MET A 267 -4.82 -4.35 9.15
N VAL A 268 -6.14 -4.15 9.21
CA VAL A 268 -7.01 -4.67 10.28
C VAL A 268 -7.04 -6.21 10.25
N TYR A 269 -7.10 -6.82 9.05
CA TYR A 269 -7.04 -8.28 8.92
C TYR A 269 -5.70 -8.83 9.39
N ALA A 270 -4.58 -8.24 8.93
CA ALA A 270 -3.23 -8.63 9.36
C ALA A 270 -3.07 -8.53 10.88
N ALA A 271 -3.52 -7.42 11.49
CA ALA A 271 -3.48 -7.25 12.93
C ALA A 271 -4.32 -8.30 13.66
N SER A 272 -5.50 -8.63 13.15
CA SER A 272 -6.39 -9.65 13.73
C SER A 272 -5.80 -11.05 13.62
N LEU A 273 -5.19 -11.40 12.48
CA LEU A 273 -4.51 -12.69 12.26
C LEU A 273 -3.32 -12.87 13.21
N VAL A 274 -2.52 -11.82 13.41
CA VAL A 274 -1.41 -11.83 14.37
C VAL A 274 -1.93 -11.93 15.80
N GLN A 275 -2.94 -11.15 16.14
CA GLN A 275 -3.51 -11.08 17.49
C GLN A 275 -4.19 -12.39 17.91
N SER A 276 -4.75 -13.14 16.94
CA SER A 276 -5.32 -14.47 17.19
C SER A 276 -4.26 -15.54 17.47
N GLY A 277 -2.97 -15.25 17.22
CA GLY A 277 -1.87 -16.18 17.37
C GLY A 277 -1.75 -17.24 16.26
N VAL A 278 -2.58 -17.15 15.19
CA VAL A 278 -2.51 -18.08 14.05
C VAL A 278 -1.25 -17.82 13.23
N PHE A 279 -0.89 -16.55 13.03
CA PHE A 279 0.31 -16.13 12.33
C PHE A 279 1.09 -15.14 13.19
N ARG A 280 2.40 -15.13 13.04
CA ARG A 280 3.31 -14.25 13.79
C ARG A 280 3.71 -13.01 13.01
N ASN A 281 3.94 -13.16 11.70
CA ASN A 281 4.40 -12.12 10.80
C ASN A 281 3.54 -12.11 9.54
N VAL A 282 2.76 -11.07 9.35
CA VAL A 282 1.86 -10.88 8.22
C VAL A 282 2.30 -9.67 7.41
N ALA A 283 2.64 -9.87 6.14
CA ALA A 283 2.93 -8.77 5.22
C ALA A 283 1.65 -8.31 4.52
N VAL A 284 1.34 -7.01 4.60
CA VAL A 284 0.31 -6.36 3.78
C VAL A 284 1.00 -5.77 2.57
N VAL A 285 0.61 -6.17 1.36
CA VAL A 285 1.28 -5.80 0.10
C VAL A 285 0.28 -5.27 -0.90
N ALA A 286 0.67 -4.26 -1.67
CA ALA A 286 -0.04 -3.84 -2.86
C ALA A 286 0.92 -3.44 -3.97
N GLY A 287 0.57 -3.79 -5.20
CA GLY A 287 1.21 -3.33 -6.42
C GLY A 287 0.45 -2.17 -7.07
N GLY A 288 1.01 -1.61 -8.14
CA GLY A 288 0.44 -0.49 -8.87
C GLY A 288 -0.57 -0.92 -9.94
N ALA A 289 -1.47 -0.02 -10.27
CA ALA A 289 -2.54 -0.20 -11.25
C ALA A 289 -2.24 0.56 -12.55
N THR A 290 -1.89 -0.15 -13.62
CA THR A 290 -1.60 0.47 -14.94
C THR A 290 -2.82 1.20 -15.50
N ALA A 291 -4.04 0.70 -15.24
CA ALA A 291 -5.29 1.32 -15.65
C ALA A 291 -5.45 2.77 -15.13
N LYS A 292 -4.80 3.12 -14.04
CA LYS A 292 -4.85 4.45 -13.41
C LYS A 292 -3.78 5.43 -13.91
N LEU A 293 -2.80 4.97 -14.68
CA LEU A 293 -1.80 5.85 -15.26
C LEU A 293 -2.45 6.89 -16.17
N GLY A 294 -2.17 8.16 -15.89
CA GLY A 294 -2.75 9.28 -16.62
C GLY A 294 -4.27 9.37 -16.56
N MET A 295 -4.91 8.88 -15.49
CA MET A 295 -6.37 8.91 -15.32
C MET A 295 -6.96 10.31 -15.50
N ASN A 296 -6.27 11.32 -14.94
CA ASN A 296 -6.62 12.74 -15.07
C ASN A 296 -5.81 13.47 -16.15
N GLY A 297 -5.19 12.74 -17.06
CA GLY A 297 -4.27 13.28 -18.07
C GLY A 297 -4.89 14.33 -18.99
N ARG A 298 -6.18 14.19 -19.34
CA ARG A 298 -6.88 15.19 -20.17
C ARG A 298 -6.92 16.58 -19.53
N ASP A 299 -7.18 16.64 -18.22
CA ASP A 299 -7.25 17.89 -17.49
C ASP A 299 -5.87 18.53 -17.34
N HIS A 300 -4.83 17.72 -17.15
CA HIS A 300 -3.45 18.17 -17.11
C HIS A 300 -3.00 18.76 -18.45
N VAL A 301 -3.17 18.01 -19.54
CA VAL A 301 -2.81 18.47 -20.91
C VAL A 301 -3.56 19.74 -21.27
N LYS A 302 -4.89 19.80 -21.03
CA LYS A 302 -5.70 20.99 -21.29
C LYS A 302 -5.21 22.25 -20.57
N LYS A 303 -4.59 22.07 -19.40
CA LYS A 303 -4.05 23.17 -18.58
C LYS A 303 -2.55 23.42 -18.80
N GLY A 304 -1.92 22.69 -19.72
CA GLY A 304 -0.47 22.80 -19.99
C GLY A 304 0.41 22.30 -18.85
N LEU A 305 -0.10 21.40 -18.00
CA LEU A 305 0.60 20.87 -16.84
C LEU A 305 1.32 19.54 -17.18
N PRO A 306 2.39 19.19 -16.45
CA PRO A 306 3.02 17.88 -16.59
C PRO A 306 2.08 16.77 -16.14
N LEU A 307 2.24 15.58 -16.73
CA LEU A 307 1.49 14.37 -16.34
C LEU A 307 2.16 13.76 -15.09
N LEU A 308 1.57 14.02 -13.93
CA LEU A 308 2.10 13.56 -12.63
C LEU A 308 1.63 12.15 -12.25
N GLU A 309 0.66 11.58 -12.99
CA GLU A 309 0.19 10.20 -12.82
C GLU A 309 0.98 9.23 -13.72
N ASP A 310 2.29 9.41 -13.78
CA ASP A 310 3.24 8.62 -14.57
C ASP A 310 4.01 7.59 -13.74
N VAL A 311 3.54 7.30 -12.54
CA VAL A 311 4.16 6.34 -11.63
C VAL A 311 3.17 5.26 -11.19
N LEU A 312 3.65 4.02 -11.10
CA LEU A 312 2.98 2.95 -10.37
C LEU A 312 3.43 3.00 -8.92
N GLY A 313 2.48 3.14 -8.01
CA GLY A 313 2.74 3.13 -6.57
C GLY A 313 2.58 1.73 -5.98
N ALA A 314 3.52 1.32 -5.14
CA ALA A 314 3.47 0.05 -4.42
C ALA A 314 3.92 0.23 -2.97
N PHE A 315 3.49 -0.68 -2.10
CA PHE A 315 3.91 -0.71 -0.71
C PHE A 315 3.92 -2.13 -0.15
N ALA A 316 4.72 -2.33 0.91
CA ALA A 316 4.62 -3.51 1.75
C ALA A 316 4.83 -3.10 3.23
N ILE A 317 4.00 -3.63 4.12
CA ILE A 317 3.98 -3.31 5.55
C ILE A 317 4.00 -4.60 6.35
N LEU A 318 4.95 -4.75 7.27
CA LEU A 318 5.06 -5.92 8.13
C LEU A 318 4.31 -5.69 9.43
N VAL A 319 3.27 -6.46 9.64
CA VAL A 319 2.51 -6.54 10.89
C VAL A 319 2.97 -7.79 11.65
N SER A 320 3.42 -7.62 12.87
CA SER A 320 4.02 -8.71 13.66
C SER A 320 3.45 -8.79 15.06
N ALA A 321 3.75 -9.91 15.74
CA ALA A 321 3.51 -10.03 17.16
C ALA A 321 4.23 -8.91 17.93
N ASN A 322 3.63 -8.47 19.02
CA ASN A 322 4.12 -7.37 19.83
C ASN A 322 5.55 -7.61 20.32
N ASP A 323 6.47 -6.73 19.94
CA ASP A 323 7.88 -6.77 20.31
C ASP A 323 8.23 -5.84 21.49
N GLY A 324 7.24 -5.13 22.05
CA GLY A 324 7.40 -4.19 23.15
C GLY A 324 7.98 -2.83 22.74
N ALA A 325 8.23 -2.57 21.47
CA ALA A 325 8.87 -1.35 20.99
C ALA A 325 8.16 -0.73 19.78
N SER A 326 7.87 -1.53 18.75
CA SER A 326 7.23 -1.05 17.52
C SER A 326 5.81 -0.57 17.77
N PRO A 327 5.32 0.44 17.02
CA PRO A 327 3.99 1.01 17.24
C PRO A 327 2.85 0.01 17.09
N LEU A 328 1.85 0.14 17.95
CA LEU A 328 0.68 -0.74 18.06
C LEU A 328 -0.39 -0.42 17.00
N ILE A 329 -1.05 -1.44 16.48
CA ILE A 329 -2.33 -1.33 15.78
C ILE A 329 -3.43 -1.60 16.80
N ARG A 330 -4.14 -0.56 17.24
CA ARG A 330 -5.21 -0.62 18.25
C ARG A 330 -6.50 -1.17 17.62
N THR A 331 -6.67 -2.49 17.66
CA THR A 331 -7.85 -3.18 17.13
C THR A 331 -9.11 -2.95 17.96
N ASP A 332 -9.00 -2.46 19.18
CA ASP A 332 -10.12 -1.98 20.02
C ASP A 332 -10.65 -0.60 19.57
N ALA A 333 -9.86 0.14 18.79
CA ALA A 333 -10.20 1.45 18.22
C ALA A 333 -10.37 1.39 16.68
N VAL A 334 -10.94 0.32 16.14
CA VAL A 334 -11.26 0.21 14.72
C VAL A 334 -12.55 0.96 14.41
N GLY A 335 -12.46 2.00 13.58
CA GLY A 335 -13.59 2.67 12.96
C GLY A 335 -14.15 1.85 11.80
N ARG A 336 -15.45 1.80 11.63
CA ARG A 336 -16.11 1.03 10.57
C ARG A 336 -17.36 1.73 10.07
N HIS A 337 -17.44 1.91 8.79
CA HIS A 337 -18.67 2.31 8.14
C HIS A 337 -19.54 1.06 7.97
N THR A 338 -20.69 1.04 8.65
CA THR A 338 -21.65 -0.08 8.57
C THR A 338 -22.70 0.20 7.51
N ILE A 339 -23.41 -0.83 7.08
CA ILE A 339 -24.53 -0.70 6.13
C ILE A 339 -25.54 0.34 6.59
N GLY A 340 -25.79 0.46 7.90
CA GLY A 340 -26.71 1.41 8.51
C GLY A 340 -26.14 2.80 8.81
N SER A 341 -24.84 3.05 8.58
CA SER A 341 -24.21 4.33 8.96
C SER A 341 -24.64 5.53 8.11
N GLY A 342 -25.22 5.30 6.93
CA GLY A 342 -25.60 6.36 6.00
C GLY A 342 -24.41 6.85 5.15
N SER A 343 -24.72 7.53 4.03
CA SER A 343 -23.74 7.89 3.00
C SER A 343 -23.35 9.38 2.98
N SER A 344 -23.87 10.19 3.91
CA SER A 344 -23.42 11.58 3.98
C SER A 344 -21.96 11.66 4.44
N PRO A 345 -21.17 12.63 3.94
CA PRO A 345 -19.77 12.80 4.36
C PRO A 345 -19.61 12.86 5.88
N GLN A 346 -20.53 13.52 6.57
CA GLN A 346 -20.51 13.60 8.03
C GLN A 346 -20.77 12.25 8.69
N ALA A 347 -21.73 11.46 8.21
CA ALA A 347 -22.03 10.15 8.76
C ALA A 347 -20.83 9.20 8.58
N VAL A 348 -20.22 9.20 7.39
CA VAL A 348 -19.01 8.42 7.12
C VAL A 348 -17.89 8.81 8.08
N MET A 349 -17.55 10.10 8.20
CA MET A 349 -16.47 10.56 9.07
C MET A 349 -16.78 10.34 10.55
N THR A 350 -18.05 10.40 10.97
CA THR A 350 -18.44 10.03 12.33
C THR A 350 -18.11 8.56 12.59
N ALA A 351 -18.57 7.65 11.71
CA ALA A 351 -18.42 6.21 11.89
C ALA A 351 -16.95 5.73 11.87
N ILE A 352 -16.10 6.34 11.01
CA ILE A 352 -14.72 5.88 10.85
C ILE A 352 -13.67 6.71 11.60
N VAL A 353 -14.01 7.90 12.11
CA VAL A 353 -13.06 8.76 12.83
C VAL A 353 -13.47 8.98 14.28
N LEU A 354 -14.70 9.47 14.51
CA LEU A 354 -15.13 9.85 15.85
C LEU A 354 -15.49 8.64 16.72
N ASP A 355 -16.37 7.75 16.25
CA ASP A 355 -16.87 6.62 17.03
C ASP A 355 -15.78 5.69 17.58
N PRO A 356 -14.71 5.35 16.82
CA PRO A 356 -13.63 4.52 17.35
C PRO A 356 -12.85 5.21 18.48
N LEU A 357 -12.64 6.53 18.40
CA LEU A 357 -11.95 7.29 19.44
C LEU A 357 -12.79 7.39 20.71
N GLU A 358 -14.09 7.70 20.59
CA GLU A 358 -15.02 7.74 21.72
C GLU A 358 -15.10 6.40 22.45
N ARG A 359 -15.04 5.28 21.71
CA ARG A 359 -15.06 3.93 22.29
C ARG A 359 -13.91 3.67 23.25
N VAL A 360 -12.75 4.28 23.01
CA VAL A 360 -11.56 4.16 23.85
C VAL A 360 -11.30 5.39 24.71
N GLY A 361 -12.28 6.29 24.82
CA GLY A 361 -12.22 7.47 25.69
C GLY A 361 -11.31 8.58 25.20
N LEU A 362 -11.02 8.64 23.90
CA LEU A 362 -10.18 9.66 23.29
C LEU A 362 -11.03 10.74 22.59
N LYS A 363 -10.46 11.94 22.55
CA LYS A 363 -10.97 13.09 21.77
C LYS A 363 -10.29 13.14 20.41
N LEU A 364 -10.87 13.89 19.47
CA LEU A 364 -10.24 14.18 18.19
C LEU A 364 -8.92 14.97 18.37
N THR A 365 -8.83 15.80 19.39
CA THR A 365 -7.62 16.55 19.75
C THR A 365 -6.52 15.71 20.39
N ASP A 366 -6.80 14.47 20.81
CA ASP A 366 -5.79 13.55 21.39
C ASP A 366 -5.00 12.78 20.32
N VAL A 367 -5.37 12.89 19.05
CA VAL A 367 -4.68 12.26 17.91
C VAL A 367 -3.72 13.27 17.29
N ASP A 368 -2.42 12.98 17.28
CA ASP A 368 -1.40 13.90 16.77
C ASP A 368 -1.54 14.15 15.27
N LYS A 369 -1.78 13.08 14.50
CA LYS A 369 -1.94 13.16 13.04
C LYS A 369 -3.03 12.22 12.52
N TYR A 370 -3.72 12.68 11.48
CA TYR A 370 -4.66 11.89 10.70
C TYR A 370 -4.09 11.59 9.33
N SER A 371 -4.32 10.38 8.82
CA SER A 371 -3.95 10.00 7.45
C SER A 371 -5.17 9.43 6.73
N PRO A 372 -5.96 10.29 6.08
CA PRO A 372 -7.05 9.87 5.19
C PRO A 372 -6.49 9.48 3.81
N GLU A 373 -7.26 9.70 2.75
CA GLU A 373 -6.79 9.58 1.37
C GLU A 373 -5.74 10.65 1.08
N MET A 374 -4.47 10.26 0.99
CA MET A 374 -3.29 11.14 0.89
C MET A 374 -2.94 11.50 -0.55
N GLN A 375 -3.92 11.64 -1.43
CA GLN A 375 -3.76 12.00 -2.83
C GLN A 375 -3.04 13.34 -2.99
N ASN A 376 -2.15 13.39 -3.97
CA ASN A 376 -1.41 14.60 -4.33
C ASN A 376 -2.36 15.69 -4.88
N PRO A 377 -2.45 16.87 -4.23
CA PRO A 377 -3.35 17.94 -4.67
C PRO A 377 -2.99 18.51 -6.06
N GLU A 378 -1.73 18.44 -6.49
CA GLU A 378 -1.35 18.91 -7.84
C GLU A 378 -1.95 18.04 -8.95
N ILE A 379 -2.32 16.79 -8.63
CA ILE A 379 -3.06 15.91 -9.53
C ILE A 379 -4.56 16.20 -9.43
N THR A 380 -5.11 16.21 -8.21
CA THR A 380 -6.56 16.21 -8.00
C THR A 380 -7.21 17.56 -8.18
N GLU A 381 -6.52 18.66 -7.90
CA GLU A 381 -7.03 20.04 -8.14
C GLU A 381 -7.22 20.31 -9.63
N SER A 382 -6.29 19.83 -10.47
CA SER A 382 -6.40 20.01 -11.93
C SER A 382 -7.62 19.26 -12.49
N ALA A 383 -7.97 18.14 -11.91
CA ALA A 383 -9.13 17.31 -12.26
C ALA A 383 -10.46 17.79 -11.62
N GLY A 384 -10.42 18.86 -10.82
CA GLY A 384 -11.61 19.44 -10.18
C GLY A 384 -12.02 18.79 -8.86
N ALA A 385 -11.26 17.82 -8.33
CA ALA A 385 -11.54 17.19 -7.04
C ALA A 385 -11.02 18.01 -5.84
N GLY A 386 -10.20 19.04 -6.08
CA GLY A 386 -9.61 19.89 -5.06
C GLY A 386 -8.51 19.19 -4.26
N ASP A 387 -8.10 19.80 -3.15
CA ASP A 387 -7.16 19.22 -2.19
C ASP A 387 -7.90 18.23 -1.28
N VAL A 388 -7.88 16.95 -1.69
CA VAL A 388 -8.64 15.87 -1.04
C VAL A 388 -8.23 15.65 0.42
N PRO A 389 -6.94 15.53 0.77
CA PRO A 389 -6.52 15.42 2.17
C PRO A 389 -7.00 16.59 3.03
N LYS A 390 -6.79 17.82 2.56
CA LYS A 390 -7.21 19.02 3.27
C LYS A 390 -8.73 19.08 3.50
N ALA A 391 -9.52 18.65 2.51
CA ALA A 391 -10.97 18.56 2.66
C ALA A 391 -11.37 17.55 3.76
N ASN A 392 -10.70 16.41 3.83
CA ASN A 392 -10.92 15.42 4.89
C ASN A 392 -10.52 15.98 6.27
N PHE A 393 -9.40 16.65 6.40
CA PHE A 393 -8.99 17.29 7.67
C PHE A 393 -9.97 18.36 8.14
N LYS A 394 -10.53 19.16 7.23
CA LYS A 394 -11.59 20.13 7.56
C LYS A 394 -12.87 19.45 8.05
N MET A 395 -13.23 18.29 7.51
CA MET A 395 -14.36 17.50 8.01
C MET A 395 -14.11 16.98 9.43
N ILE A 396 -12.88 16.50 9.73
CA ILE A 396 -12.50 16.08 11.09
C ILE A 396 -12.55 17.27 12.05
N ALA A 397 -11.98 18.41 11.66
CA ALA A 397 -12.07 19.64 12.47
C ALA A 397 -13.52 20.08 12.73
N ALA A 398 -14.40 19.96 11.74
CA ALA A 398 -15.83 20.25 11.91
C ALA A 398 -16.52 19.32 12.91
N LEU A 399 -16.11 18.03 12.98
CA LEU A 399 -16.55 17.12 14.03
C LEU A 399 -16.04 17.55 15.41
N ALA A 400 -14.79 17.98 15.53
CA ALA A 400 -14.21 18.50 16.77
C ALA A 400 -14.96 19.77 17.26
N VAL A 401 -15.33 20.68 16.35
CA VAL A 401 -16.19 21.82 16.69
C VAL A 401 -17.57 21.36 17.19
N LYS A 402 -18.19 20.40 16.50
CA LYS A 402 -19.51 19.86 16.91
C LYS A 402 -19.48 19.21 18.29
N ARG A 403 -18.33 18.62 18.67
CA ARG A 403 -18.11 18.02 19.99
C ARG A 403 -17.68 19.04 21.05
N GLY A 404 -17.46 20.29 20.67
CA GLY A 404 -16.99 21.33 21.60
C GLY A 404 -15.53 21.15 22.03
N GLU A 405 -14.75 20.40 21.27
CA GLU A 405 -13.32 20.18 21.55
C GLU A 405 -12.45 21.34 21.07
N ILE A 406 -12.89 22.05 20.02
CA ILE A 406 -12.27 23.27 19.49
C ILE A 406 -13.34 24.32 19.16
N ALA A 407 -12.95 25.61 19.09
CA ALA A 407 -13.83 26.64 18.58
C ALA A 407 -13.89 26.62 17.04
N ARG A 408 -14.95 27.18 16.44
CA ARG A 408 -15.08 27.26 14.97
C ARG A 408 -13.96 28.07 14.32
N THR A 409 -13.40 29.04 15.03
CA THR A 409 -12.25 29.86 14.62
C THR A 409 -10.97 29.07 14.51
N ASP A 410 -10.87 27.90 15.14
CA ASP A 410 -9.65 27.12 15.26
C ASP A 410 -9.54 25.98 14.22
N ILE A 411 -10.49 25.93 13.26
CA ILE A 411 -10.50 24.89 12.20
C ILE A 411 -9.18 24.87 11.42
N ASP A 412 -8.70 26.03 10.98
CA ASP A 412 -7.48 26.08 10.17
C ASP A 412 -6.22 25.75 10.99
N SER A 413 -6.16 26.14 12.26
CA SER A 413 -5.09 25.75 13.16
C SER A 413 -5.11 24.25 13.49
N PHE A 414 -6.31 23.65 13.66
CA PHE A 414 -6.46 22.20 13.79
C PHE A 414 -5.95 21.46 12.54
N VAL A 415 -6.35 21.93 11.34
CA VAL A 415 -5.88 21.34 10.08
C VAL A 415 -4.36 21.42 9.94
N ALA A 416 -3.76 22.55 10.33
CA ALA A 416 -2.30 22.70 10.32
C ALA A 416 -1.59 21.79 11.34
N ALA A 417 -2.16 21.63 12.54
CA ALA A 417 -1.59 20.81 13.60
C ALA A 417 -1.73 19.30 13.33
N HIS A 418 -2.90 18.84 12.86
CA HIS A 418 -3.25 17.42 12.77
C HIS A 418 -3.24 16.85 11.34
N GLY A 419 -3.16 17.71 10.31
CA GLY A 419 -3.11 17.31 8.91
C GLY A 419 -1.68 17.16 8.37
N LEU A 420 -1.61 16.67 7.13
CA LEU A 420 -0.41 16.52 6.31
C LEU A 420 -0.72 16.91 4.86
N PRO A 421 0.25 17.40 4.07
CA PRO A 421 0.05 17.50 2.62
C PRO A 421 -0.11 16.11 2.01
N GLY A 422 -0.95 15.99 0.98
CA GLY A 422 -1.05 14.78 0.18
C GLY A 422 0.15 14.62 -0.74
N PHE A 423 0.70 13.41 -0.84
CA PHE A 423 1.91 13.14 -1.62
C PHE A 423 1.86 11.84 -2.42
N ALA A 424 0.77 11.08 -2.32
CA ALA A 424 0.65 9.78 -2.99
C ALA A 424 0.03 9.91 -4.38
N PRO A 425 0.36 9.00 -5.33
CA PRO A 425 -0.34 8.89 -6.61
C PRO A 425 -1.85 8.69 -6.44
N THR A 426 -2.63 8.99 -7.47
CA THR A 426 -4.12 8.87 -7.45
C THR A 426 -4.65 7.46 -7.71
N GLN A 427 -3.81 6.44 -7.65
CA GLN A 427 -4.24 5.04 -7.76
C GLN A 427 -5.08 4.66 -6.54
N GLY A 428 -6.36 4.34 -6.71
CA GLY A 428 -7.38 4.21 -5.68
C GLY A 428 -6.93 3.65 -4.32
N HIS A 429 -6.30 2.48 -4.30
CA HIS A 429 -5.79 1.84 -3.08
C HIS A 429 -4.50 2.51 -2.53
N VAL A 430 -3.63 3.04 -3.38
CA VAL A 430 -2.31 3.55 -2.96
C VAL A 430 -2.39 4.73 -1.99
N PRO A 431 -3.21 5.79 -2.18
CA PRO A 431 -3.26 6.93 -1.29
C PRO A 431 -4.04 6.70 0.02
N SER A 432 -4.59 5.54 0.27
CA SER A 432 -5.56 5.21 1.31
C SER A 432 -4.97 5.17 2.74
N GLY A 433 -4.47 6.25 3.24
CA GLY A 433 -3.94 6.41 4.61
C GLY A 433 -2.60 5.72 4.88
N VAL A 434 -2.34 4.59 4.24
CA VAL A 434 -1.13 3.77 4.45
C VAL A 434 0.19 4.41 4.04
N PRO A 435 0.28 5.34 3.06
CA PRO A 435 1.55 5.99 2.72
C PRO A 435 2.22 6.73 3.88
N SER A 436 1.43 7.18 4.86
CA SER A 436 1.95 7.91 6.02
C SER A 436 2.47 7.00 7.15
N ILE A 437 2.23 5.68 7.09
CA ILE A 437 2.58 4.75 8.19
C ILE A 437 4.10 4.75 8.45
N GLY A 438 4.93 4.81 7.40
CA GLY A 438 6.39 4.87 7.56
C GLY A 438 6.83 6.12 8.32
N TYR A 439 6.32 7.28 7.95
CA TYR A 439 6.56 8.53 8.65
C TYR A 439 6.05 8.47 10.10
N PHE A 440 4.82 8.02 10.34
CA PHE A 440 4.27 7.93 11.68
C PHE A 440 5.04 6.95 12.56
N ARG A 441 5.46 5.80 12.00
CA ARG A 441 6.30 4.85 12.71
C ARG A 441 7.59 5.51 13.20
N ASP A 442 8.27 6.24 12.33
CA ASP A 442 9.52 6.92 12.67
C ASP A 442 9.31 8.00 13.74
N GLU A 443 8.25 8.79 13.63
CA GLU A 443 7.92 9.84 14.61
C GLU A 443 7.55 9.25 15.98
N ILE A 444 6.79 8.16 15.98
CA ILE A 444 6.41 7.45 17.21
C ILE A 444 7.65 6.79 17.86
N MET A 445 8.48 6.10 17.09
CA MET A 445 9.71 5.47 17.57
C MET A 445 10.71 6.49 18.12
N ALA A 446 10.72 7.70 17.55
CA ALA A 446 11.54 8.81 18.03
C ALA A 446 10.92 9.57 19.22
N GLY A 447 9.71 9.21 19.65
CA GLY A 447 9.01 9.86 20.76
C GLY A 447 8.45 11.24 20.44
N ARG A 448 8.40 11.66 19.17
CA ARG A 448 7.85 12.95 18.74
C ARG A 448 6.35 12.90 18.45
N MET A 449 5.78 11.71 18.35
CA MET A 449 4.36 11.46 18.15
C MET A 449 3.92 10.33 19.09
N ARG A 450 2.68 10.39 19.56
CA ARG A 450 2.08 9.33 20.37
C ARG A 450 1.06 8.52 19.57
N ARG A 451 0.21 9.20 18.78
CA ARG A 451 -0.91 8.57 18.09
C ARG A 451 -1.12 9.13 16.69
N ALA A 452 -1.50 8.26 15.78
CA ALA A 452 -2.05 8.65 14.49
C ALA A 452 -3.29 7.80 14.17
N GLN A 453 -4.21 8.32 13.37
CA GLN A 453 -5.34 7.54 12.87
C GLN A 453 -5.19 7.32 11.37
N ILE A 454 -5.16 6.06 10.96
CA ILE A 454 -5.10 5.63 9.56
C ILE A 454 -6.52 5.37 9.07
N ILE A 455 -6.89 5.99 7.95
CA ILE A 455 -8.27 6.01 7.47
C ILE A 455 -8.29 5.56 6.00
N GLY A 456 -8.92 4.40 5.74
CA GLY A 456 -9.31 3.97 4.41
C GLY A 456 -10.75 4.35 4.14
N LYS A 457 -11.00 5.06 3.04
CA LYS A 457 -12.33 5.52 2.68
C LYS A 457 -12.57 5.30 1.20
N GLY A 458 -13.65 4.60 0.86
CA GLY A 458 -14.05 4.28 -0.49
C GLY A 458 -15.15 5.18 -1.03
N SER A 459 -15.32 5.17 -2.37
CA SER A 459 -16.36 5.88 -3.08
C SER A 459 -17.67 5.09 -3.16
N LEU A 460 -18.82 5.79 -3.23
CA LEU A 460 -20.15 5.21 -3.47
C LEU A 460 -20.26 4.41 -4.78
N PHE A 461 -19.37 4.65 -5.73
CA PHE A 461 -19.41 4.02 -7.07
C PHE A 461 -18.73 2.65 -7.12
N LEU A 462 -18.23 2.16 -6.01
CA LEU A 462 -17.49 0.90 -5.95
C LEU A 462 -18.33 -0.27 -6.48
N GLY A 463 -17.85 -0.88 -7.57
CA GLY A 463 -18.47 -2.02 -8.20
C GLY A 463 -19.84 -1.78 -8.84
N ARG A 464 -20.41 -0.59 -8.74
CA ARG A 464 -21.78 -0.23 -9.21
C ARG A 464 -22.88 -1.19 -8.72
N MET A 465 -22.64 -1.90 -7.64
CA MET A 465 -23.56 -2.88 -7.05
C MET A 465 -24.34 -2.30 -5.87
N THR A 466 -23.87 -1.19 -5.31
CA THR A 466 -24.45 -0.56 -4.12
C THR A 466 -24.23 0.95 -4.15
N ASN A 467 -25.13 1.70 -3.49
CA ASN A 467 -24.97 3.12 -3.21
C ASN A 467 -24.32 3.38 -1.84
N LEU A 468 -23.76 2.35 -1.22
CA LEU A 468 -23.12 2.47 0.08
C LEU A 468 -21.68 2.97 -0.05
N PHE A 469 -21.23 3.66 0.96
CA PHE A 469 -19.83 3.97 1.19
C PHE A 469 -19.10 2.75 1.75
N ASP A 470 -17.80 2.66 1.53
CA ASP A 470 -16.93 1.78 2.28
C ASP A 470 -15.93 2.62 3.09
N GLY A 471 -15.61 2.18 4.30
CA GLY A 471 -14.65 2.88 5.13
C GLY A 471 -14.31 2.11 6.39
N VAL A 472 -13.03 2.08 6.69
CA VAL A 472 -12.46 1.50 7.90
C VAL A 472 -11.29 2.35 8.36
N SER A 473 -11.05 2.40 9.65
CA SER A 473 -9.87 3.06 10.21
C SER A 473 -9.33 2.27 11.41
N PHE A 474 -8.12 2.56 11.78
CA PHE A 474 -7.52 2.07 13.03
C PHE A 474 -6.63 3.13 13.65
N LEU A 475 -6.46 3.04 14.96
CA LEU A 475 -5.55 3.88 15.70
C LEU A 475 -4.15 3.23 15.72
N PHE A 476 -3.14 4.00 15.38
CA PHE A 476 -1.74 3.64 15.38
C PHE A 476 -1.07 4.36 16.56
N GLU A 477 -0.56 3.63 17.54
CA GLU A 477 -0.20 4.20 18.83
C GLU A 477 1.17 3.74 19.30
N LYS A 478 1.85 4.61 20.07
CA LYS A 478 3.11 4.31 20.73
C LYS A 478 2.97 3.08 21.61
N ASN A 479 3.94 2.18 21.51
CA ASN A 479 4.08 1.04 22.39
C ASN A 479 4.82 1.49 23.66
N GLU A 480 4.15 1.42 24.80
CA GLU A 480 4.76 1.79 26.09
C GLU A 480 5.62 0.66 26.68
N GLY A 481 5.74 -0.45 25.96
CA GLY A 481 6.58 -1.58 26.35
C GLY A 481 5.91 -2.58 27.28
N ARG A 482 6.50 -3.78 27.37
CA ARG A 482 6.09 -4.83 28.31
C ARG A 482 6.77 -4.73 29.68
N ALA A 483 7.54 -3.69 29.93
CA ALA A 483 8.33 -3.57 31.16
C ALA A 483 7.46 -3.53 32.43
N GLU A 484 6.31 -2.86 32.37
CA GLU A 484 5.36 -2.83 33.50
C GLU A 484 4.59 -4.16 33.64
N GLU A 485 4.26 -4.84 32.54
CA GLU A 485 3.64 -6.18 32.60
C GLU A 485 4.61 -7.24 33.12
N LYS A 486 5.91 -7.20 32.80
CA LYS A 486 6.90 -8.10 33.38
C LYS A 486 7.04 -7.90 34.88
N ALA A 487 7.08 -6.66 35.36
CA ALA A 487 7.13 -6.37 36.79
C ALA A 487 5.83 -6.76 37.51
N GLN A 488 4.66 -6.56 36.88
CA GLN A 488 3.38 -7.03 37.43
C GLN A 488 3.23 -8.55 37.33
N ILE A 489 3.69 -9.19 36.26
CA ILE A 489 3.67 -10.65 36.12
C ILE A 489 4.67 -11.29 37.09
N GLU A 490 5.84 -10.70 37.32
CA GLU A 490 6.78 -11.18 38.33
C GLU A 490 6.24 -11.00 39.76
N GLN A 491 5.56 -9.88 40.05
CA GLN A 491 4.87 -9.70 41.35
C GLN A 491 3.63 -10.60 41.46
N CYS A 492 2.79 -10.72 40.42
CA CYS A 492 1.67 -11.66 40.43
C CYS A 492 2.16 -13.12 40.38
N GLY A 493 3.28 -13.39 39.73
CA GLY A 493 3.91 -14.71 39.68
C GLY A 493 4.44 -15.16 41.05
N ALA A 494 5.03 -14.25 41.83
CA ALA A 494 5.45 -14.53 43.18
C ALA A 494 4.25 -14.80 44.13
N VAL A 495 3.19 -13.98 44.03
CA VAL A 495 1.94 -14.19 44.78
C VAL A 495 1.22 -15.47 44.32
N ALA A 496 1.25 -15.79 43.02
CA ALA A 496 0.63 -17.02 42.48
C ALA A 496 1.40 -18.29 42.82
N VAL A 497 2.69 -18.21 43.10
CA VAL A 497 3.48 -19.37 43.58
C VAL A 497 3.16 -19.69 45.02
N GLU A 498 3.04 -18.69 45.93
CA GLU A 498 2.57 -18.92 47.30
C GLU A 498 1.14 -19.48 47.34
N SER A 499 0.23 -18.93 46.53
CA SER A 499 -1.14 -19.44 46.44
C SER A 499 -1.25 -20.83 45.80
N ARG A 500 -0.32 -21.19 44.91
CA ARG A 500 -0.30 -22.54 44.27
C ARG A 500 0.15 -23.63 45.26
N ASP A 501 1.05 -23.34 46.17
CA ASP A 501 1.47 -24.28 47.18
C ASP A 501 0.46 -24.40 48.34
N GLU A 502 -0.26 -23.34 48.67
CA GLU A 502 -1.44 -23.40 49.52
C GLU A 502 -2.59 -24.19 48.87
N LEU A 503 -2.89 -23.93 47.61
CA LEU A 503 -3.90 -24.70 46.84
C LEU A 503 -3.53 -26.20 46.73
N ARG A 504 -2.26 -26.53 46.55
CA ARG A 504 -1.78 -27.91 46.57
C ARG A 504 -1.95 -28.58 47.92
N LYS A 505 -1.72 -27.86 49.01
CA LYS A 505 -1.95 -28.34 50.38
C LYS A 505 -3.44 -28.61 50.61
N ILE A 506 -4.29 -27.65 50.30
CA ILE A 506 -5.76 -27.78 50.42
C ILE A 506 -6.30 -28.94 49.58
N MET A 507 -5.84 -29.08 48.31
CA MET A 507 -6.21 -30.23 47.47
C MET A 507 -5.68 -31.58 48.02
N ALA A 508 -4.49 -31.61 48.57
CA ALA A 508 -3.95 -32.83 49.18
C ALA A 508 -4.70 -33.21 50.46
N GLU A 509 -5.16 -32.26 51.27
CA GLU A 509 -5.99 -32.50 52.45
C GLU A 509 -7.40 -33.00 52.04
N ALA A 510 -8.06 -32.35 51.06
CA ALA A 510 -9.35 -32.77 50.54
C ALA A 510 -9.31 -34.18 49.93
N LEU A 511 -8.26 -34.52 49.20
CA LEU A 511 -8.07 -35.86 48.63
C LEU A 511 -7.83 -36.92 49.74
N ARG A 512 -7.17 -36.58 50.86
CA ARG A 512 -7.01 -37.48 51.99
C ARG A 512 -8.31 -37.70 52.72
N GLU A 513 -9.16 -36.70 52.92
CA GLU A 513 -10.48 -36.84 53.52
C GLU A 513 -11.41 -37.70 52.67
N VAL A 514 -11.40 -37.50 51.36
CA VAL A 514 -12.19 -38.36 50.42
C VAL A 514 -11.68 -39.81 50.46
N ALA A 515 -10.36 -40.02 50.46
CA ALA A 515 -9.79 -41.38 50.55
C ALA A 515 -10.11 -42.07 51.89
N GLN A 516 -10.14 -41.33 52.99
CA GLN A 516 -10.52 -41.85 54.32
C GLN A 516 -12.02 -42.15 54.42
N SER A 517 -12.89 -41.43 53.70
CA SER A 517 -14.31 -41.71 53.67
C SER A 517 -14.64 -42.97 52.84
N LEU A 518 -13.87 -43.21 51.76
CA LEU A 518 -14.02 -44.39 50.89
C LEU A 518 -13.49 -45.71 51.50
N VAL A 519 -12.68 -45.64 52.55
CA VAL A 519 -12.17 -46.82 53.28
C VAL A 519 -13.08 -47.21 54.45
N LYS A 520 -14.08 -46.37 54.81
CA LYS A 520 -15.04 -46.60 55.87
C LYS A 520 -16.41 -47.16 55.40
N GLU A 521 -16.62 -47.31 54.13
CA GLU A 521 -17.69 -48.11 53.51
C GLU A 521 -17.12 -49.50 53.07
#